data_fff57d742accfabc94f2837510733b8e
#
_entry.id   fff57d742accfabc94f2837510733b8e
#
_cell.length_a   1.000
_cell.length_b   1.000
_cell.length_c   1.000
_cell.angle_alpha   90.00
_cell.angle_beta   90.00
_cell.angle_gamma   90.00
#
_symmetry.space_group_name_H-M   'P 1'
#
loop_
_entity.id
_entity.type
_entity.pdbx_description
1 polymer ?
#
loop_
_entity_poly.entity_id
_entity_poly.type
_entity_poly.pdbx_seq_one_letter_code
_entity_poly.pdbx_strand_id
1 'polypeptide(L)'
;MIEELKNIEYVLFALDGTVSDSSEGITKSADKALKSEGINVPFETLTSFIGPALRVSFGRYTDDVEKRDRMLDVYRERYSEKGWCENKIYPGMAELLRDLQKSGKHVVLASAKPEYFCRKIIKYFGVEQYFDFIGGSDMEGKRDDKTVLLTYVLDNIGNPRSDKIVMIGDRKFDVECAHNHGIKCIGAKYGFSEGDELKNAGADLIADTVEDLRKMLL
;
A
#
# COMPACT_ATOMS: atom_id res chain seq x y z
N MET A 1 19.61 10.06 -9.28
CA MET A 1 19.78 8.84 -8.44
C MET A 1 20.82 9.10 -7.37
N ILE A 2 20.54 8.75 -6.13
CA ILE A 2 21.48 8.90 -5.01
C ILE A 2 22.40 7.66 -4.92
N GLU A 3 23.62 7.86 -4.37
CA GLU A 3 24.66 6.81 -4.31
C GLU A 3 24.19 5.52 -3.62
N GLU A 4 23.40 5.65 -2.57
CA GLU A 4 22.90 4.52 -1.77
C GLU A 4 21.92 3.60 -2.52
N LEU A 5 21.33 4.08 -3.62
CA LEU A 5 20.34 3.36 -4.43
C LEU A 5 20.85 3.01 -5.83
N LYS A 6 22.11 3.28 -6.15
CA LYS A 6 22.69 3.03 -7.49
C LYS A 6 22.65 1.56 -7.92
N ASN A 7 22.66 0.63 -6.96
CA ASN A 7 22.66 -0.80 -7.23
C ASN A 7 21.26 -1.42 -7.22
N ILE A 8 20.20 -0.61 -6.99
CA ILE A 8 18.83 -1.10 -6.95
C ILE A 8 18.36 -1.48 -8.35
N GLU A 9 17.88 -2.70 -8.45
CA GLU A 9 17.29 -3.28 -9.66
C GLU A 9 15.78 -3.44 -9.54
N TYR A 10 15.27 -3.70 -8.32
CA TYR A 10 13.85 -3.92 -8.03
C TYR A 10 13.30 -2.80 -7.15
N VAL A 11 12.22 -2.16 -7.61
CA VAL A 11 11.51 -1.10 -6.88
C VAL A 11 10.11 -1.60 -6.56
N LEU A 12 9.88 -1.88 -5.29
CA LEU A 12 8.61 -2.38 -4.77
C LEU A 12 7.76 -1.21 -4.25
N PHE A 13 6.52 -1.13 -4.66
CA PHE A 13 5.58 -0.09 -4.24
C PHE A 13 4.42 -0.65 -3.42
N ALA A 14 4.08 -0.03 -2.31
CA ALA A 14 2.74 -0.14 -1.74
C ALA A 14 1.72 0.54 -2.67
N LEU A 15 0.43 0.28 -2.52
CA LEU A 15 -0.61 0.90 -3.35
C LEU A 15 -1.21 2.13 -2.67
N ASP A 16 -1.98 1.89 -1.61
CA ASP A 16 -2.70 2.93 -0.88
C ASP A 16 -1.69 3.85 -0.18
N GLY A 17 -1.79 5.15 -0.38
CA GLY A 17 -0.88 6.15 0.17
C GLY A 17 0.50 6.23 -0.50
N THR A 18 0.78 5.37 -1.47
CA THR A 18 2.09 5.34 -2.14
C THR A 18 1.94 5.55 -3.64
N VAL A 19 1.24 4.68 -4.36
CA VAL A 19 0.92 4.87 -5.78
C VAL A 19 -0.30 5.76 -5.94
N SER A 20 -1.28 5.65 -5.02
CA SER A 20 -2.55 6.37 -5.14
C SER A 20 -3.14 6.80 -3.80
N ASP A 21 -3.92 7.88 -3.85
CA ASP A 21 -4.78 8.33 -2.77
C ASP A 21 -6.14 7.61 -2.84
N SER A 22 -6.29 6.61 -2.02
CA SER A 22 -7.51 5.79 -1.89
C SER A 22 -8.40 6.22 -0.72
N SER A 23 -8.10 7.34 -0.08
CA SER A 23 -8.77 7.79 1.15
C SER A 23 -10.28 7.86 1.00
N GLU A 24 -10.77 8.42 -0.11
CA GLU A 24 -12.21 8.59 -0.35
C GLU A 24 -12.97 7.25 -0.34
N GLY A 25 -12.49 6.27 -1.09
CA GLY A 25 -13.16 4.97 -1.21
C GLY A 25 -13.11 4.15 0.07
N ILE A 26 -11.97 4.17 0.77
CA ILE A 26 -11.78 3.44 2.02
C ILE A 26 -12.62 4.07 3.14
N THR A 27 -12.52 5.38 3.36
CA THR A 27 -13.23 6.05 4.46
C THR A 27 -14.73 6.01 4.30
N LYS A 28 -15.27 6.23 3.10
CA LYS A 28 -16.71 6.11 2.83
C LYS A 28 -17.22 4.68 3.02
N SER A 29 -16.41 3.67 2.70
CA SER A 29 -16.79 2.27 2.90
C SER A 29 -16.77 1.89 4.38
N ALA A 30 -15.77 2.38 5.12
CA ALA A 30 -15.68 2.20 6.56
C ALA A 30 -16.82 2.89 7.31
N ASP A 31 -17.17 4.13 6.91
CA ASP A 31 -18.31 4.88 7.48
C ASP A 31 -19.63 4.12 7.31
N LYS A 32 -19.92 3.64 6.07
CA LYS A 32 -21.11 2.83 5.81
C LYS A 32 -21.15 1.57 6.68
N ALA A 33 -20.01 0.88 6.80
CA ALA A 33 -19.91 -0.34 7.59
C ALA A 33 -20.11 -0.12 9.08
N LEU A 34 -19.49 0.91 9.67
CA LEU A 34 -19.68 1.25 11.08
C LEU A 34 -21.13 1.67 11.38
N LYS A 35 -21.72 2.50 10.52
CA LYS A 35 -23.11 2.95 10.66
C LYS A 35 -24.12 1.81 10.56
N SER A 36 -23.84 0.76 9.78
CA SER A 36 -24.74 -0.41 9.69
C SER A 36 -24.90 -1.14 11.02
N GLU A 37 -23.93 -1.01 11.92
CA GLU A 37 -23.97 -1.59 13.28
C GLU A 37 -24.23 -0.52 14.38
N GLY A 38 -24.70 0.67 13.99
CA GLY A 38 -25.04 1.75 14.91
C GLY A 38 -23.83 2.49 15.50
N ILE A 39 -22.63 2.30 14.93
CA ILE A 39 -21.39 2.95 15.38
C ILE A 39 -21.21 4.24 14.60
N ASN A 40 -21.23 5.38 15.28
CA ASN A 40 -21.00 6.69 14.70
C ASN A 40 -19.68 7.26 15.22
N VAL A 41 -18.77 7.58 14.32
CA VAL A 41 -17.47 8.19 14.63
C VAL A 41 -17.25 9.43 13.77
N PRO A 42 -16.40 10.37 14.19
CA PRO A 42 -16.01 11.49 13.34
C PRO A 42 -15.33 10.97 12.05
N PHE A 43 -15.76 11.51 10.90
CA PHE A 43 -15.32 11.03 9.59
C PHE A 43 -13.79 11.12 9.40
N GLU A 44 -13.18 12.14 9.97
CA GLU A 44 -11.72 12.37 9.96
C GLU A 44 -10.92 11.25 10.63
N THR A 45 -11.54 10.49 11.56
CA THR A 45 -10.86 9.36 12.23
C THR A 45 -10.75 8.12 11.36
N LEU A 46 -11.52 8.08 10.27
CA LEU A 46 -11.61 6.93 9.37
C LEU A 46 -10.36 6.76 8.49
N THR A 47 -9.49 7.75 8.40
CA THR A 47 -8.16 7.63 7.77
C THR A 47 -7.32 6.52 8.40
N SER A 48 -7.57 6.22 9.68
CA SER A 48 -6.92 5.12 10.40
C SER A 48 -7.22 3.71 9.84
N PHE A 49 -8.22 3.60 8.94
CA PHE A 49 -8.48 2.35 8.20
C PHE A 49 -7.52 2.12 7.04
N ILE A 50 -6.73 3.14 6.65
CA ILE A 50 -5.81 3.04 5.52
C ILE A 50 -4.49 2.45 6.01
N GLY A 51 -4.07 1.35 5.43
CA GLY A 51 -2.83 0.62 5.75
C GLY A 51 -3.04 -0.67 6.54
N PRO A 52 -3.68 -0.67 7.72
CA PRO A 52 -3.94 -1.90 8.47
C PRO A 52 -4.95 -2.82 7.78
N ALA A 53 -4.87 -4.13 8.07
CA ALA A 53 -5.91 -5.07 7.68
C ALA A 53 -7.29 -4.65 8.26
N LEU A 54 -8.35 -4.78 7.45
CA LEU A 54 -9.70 -4.34 7.84
C LEU A 54 -10.19 -5.00 9.13
N ARG A 55 -9.87 -6.28 9.35
CA ARG A 55 -10.23 -6.99 10.58
C ARG A 55 -9.63 -6.33 11.83
N VAL A 56 -8.40 -5.86 11.73
CA VAL A 56 -7.71 -5.11 12.80
C VAL A 56 -8.39 -3.76 13.01
N SER A 57 -8.72 -3.06 11.93
CA SER A 57 -9.35 -1.74 11.99
C SER A 57 -10.74 -1.80 12.62
N PHE A 58 -11.60 -2.73 12.20
CA PHE A 58 -12.92 -2.92 12.80
C PHE A 58 -12.85 -3.46 14.24
N GLY A 59 -11.80 -4.25 14.58
CA GLY A 59 -11.57 -4.74 15.94
C GLY A 59 -11.34 -3.64 16.98
N ARG A 60 -11.02 -2.41 16.56
CA ARG A 60 -10.91 -1.24 17.46
C ARG A 60 -12.28 -0.75 17.95
N TYR A 61 -13.36 -1.14 17.29
CA TYR A 61 -14.71 -0.67 17.57
C TYR A 61 -15.62 -1.73 18.21
N THR A 62 -15.22 -3.01 18.15
CA THR A 62 -15.96 -4.11 18.75
C THR A 62 -15.10 -5.36 18.93
N ASP A 63 -15.27 -6.03 20.07
CA ASP A 63 -14.70 -7.37 20.32
C ASP A 63 -15.61 -8.50 19.80
N ASP A 64 -16.87 -8.18 19.46
CA ASP A 64 -17.82 -9.13 18.89
C ASP A 64 -17.41 -9.50 17.45
N VAL A 65 -17.05 -10.77 17.29
CA VAL A 65 -16.55 -11.31 16.01
C VAL A 65 -17.63 -11.28 14.93
N GLU A 66 -18.88 -11.63 15.27
CA GLU A 66 -19.98 -11.64 14.31
C GLU A 66 -20.32 -10.23 13.83
N LYS A 67 -20.34 -9.27 14.75
CA LYS A 67 -20.53 -7.85 14.44
C LYS A 67 -19.44 -7.33 13.52
N ARG A 68 -18.20 -7.69 13.80
CA ARG A 68 -17.05 -7.32 12.97
C ARG A 68 -17.12 -7.93 11.56
N ASP A 69 -17.55 -9.19 11.44
CA ASP A 69 -17.71 -9.85 10.15
C ASP A 69 -18.84 -9.22 9.33
N ARG A 70 -19.97 -8.87 9.94
CA ARG A 70 -21.04 -8.09 9.24
C ARG A 70 -20.55 -6.74 8.74
N MET A 71 -19.76 -6.00 9.53
CA MET A 71 -19.15 -4.74 9.08
C MET A 71 -18.20 -4.96 7.90
N LEU A 72 -17.40 -6.03 7.93
CA LEU A 72 -16.52 -6.41 6.81
C LEU A 72 -17.31 -6.66 5.53
N ASP A 73 -18.43 -7.36 5.61
CA ASP A 73 -19.27 -7.66 4.45
C ASP A 73 -19.88 -6.38 3.86
N VAL A 74 -20.41 -5.48 4.69
CA VAL A 74 -20.92 -4.18 4.25
C VAL A 74 -19.82 -3.30 3.64
N TYR A 75 -18.62 -3.31 4.24
CA TYR A 75 -17.45 -2.62 3.67
C TYR A 75 -17.12 -3.16 2.28
N ARG A 76 -16.97 -4.50 2.15
CA ARG A 76 -16.58 -5.17 0.92
C ARG A 76 -17.61 -4.98 -0.18
N GLU A 77 -18.90 -5.04 0.14
CA GLU A 77 -19.98 -4.75 -0.80
C GLU A 77 -19.81 -3.36 -1.42
N ARG A 78 -19.79 -2.31 -0.58
CA ARG A 78 -19.64 -0.94 -1.07
C ARG A 78 -18.31 -0.71 -1.78
N TYR A 79 -17.22 -1.26 -1.23
CA TYR A 79 -15.90 -1.09 -1.82
C TYR A 79 -15.82 -1.74 -3.21
N SER A 80 -16.39 -2.93 -3.38
CA SER A 80 -16.41 -3.64 -4.67
C SER A 80 -17.30 -2.97 -5.72
N GLU A 81 -18.38 -2.34 -5.31
CA GLU A 81 -19.27 -1.60 -6.20
C GLU A 81 -18.67 -0.26 -6.65
N LYS A 82 -18.15 0.52 -5.72
CA LYS A 82 -17.79 1.92 -5.95
C LYS A 82 -16.46 2.35 -5.32
N GLY A 83 -16.16 1.91 -4.10
CA GLY A 83 -15.02 2.43 -3.34
C GLY A 83 -13.67 2.23 -4.03
N TRP A 84 -13.49 1.15 -4.79
CA TRP A 84 -12.24 0.85 -5.47
C TRP A 84 -11.85 1.91 -6.52
N CYS A 85 -12.81 2.58 -7.16
CA CYS A 85 -12.58 3.64 -8.16
C CYS A 85 -12.69 5.07 -7.59
N GLU A 86 -13.15 5.23 -6.35
CA GLU A 86 -13.00 6.47 -5.58
C GLU A 86 -11.54 6.59 -5.11
N ASN A 87 -10.64 6.69 -6.07
CA ASN A 87 -9.19 6.58 -5.90
C ASN A 87 -8.50 7.45 -6.96
N LYS A 88 -7.36 8.05 -6.63
CA LYS A 88 -6.62 8.96 -7.52
C LYS A 88 -5.14 8.60 -7.50
N ILE A 89 -4.56 8.35 -8.67
CA ILE A 89 -3.11 8.20 -8.77
C ILE A 89 -2.42 9.51 -8.39
N TYR A 90 -1.32 9.42 -7.63
CA TYR A 90 -0.58 10.63 -7.25
C TYR A 90 0.03 11.31 -8.49
N PRO A 91 0.04 12.66 -8.52
CA PRO A 91 0.65 13.42 -9.63
C PRO A 91 2.11 12.99 -9.86
N GLY A 92 2.48 12.73 -11.12
CA GLY A 92 3.83 12.30 -11.50
C GLY A 92 4.12 10.81 -11.31
N MET A 93 3.23 10.04 -10.66
CA MET A 93 3.48 8.61 -10.38
C MET A 93 3.48 7.77 -11.67
N ALA A 94 2.56 8.01 -12.59
CA ALA A 94 2.53 7.28 -13.86
C ALA A 94 3.81 7.48 -14.68
N GLU A 95 4.32 8.72 -14.69
CA GLU A 95 5.58 9.07 -15.33
C GLU A 95 6.77 8.39 -14.62
N LEU A 96 6.79 8.37 -13.28
CA LEU A 96 7.84 7.71 -12.52
C LEU A 96 7.89 6.21 -12.83
N LEU A 97 6.74 5.50 -12.78
CA LEU A 97 6.67 4.07 -13.07
C LEU A 97 7.18 3.75 -14.49
N ARG A 98 6.74 4.52 -15.48
CA ARG A 98 7.22 4.41 -16.86
C ARG A 98 8.73 4.59 -16.97
N ASP A 99 9.27 5.60 -16.32
CA ASP A 99 10.67 5.96 -16.46
C ASP A 99 11.59 5.00 -15.69
N LEU A 100 11.12 4.42 -14.58
CA LEU A 100 11.80 3.31 -13.89
C LEU A 100 11.91 2.09 -14.81
N GLN A 101 10.83 1.67 -15.46
CA GLN A 101 10.84 0.57 -16.41
C GLN A 101 11.79 0.85 -17.59
N LYS A 102 11.74 2.06 -18.15
CA LYS A 102 12.66 2.46 -19.24
C LYS A 102 14.12 2.48 -18.84
N SER A 103 14.42 2.71 -17.57
CA SER A 103 15.79 2.66 -17.02
C SER A 103 16.27 1.22 -16.76
N GLY A 104 15.46 0.21 -17.05
CA GLY A 104 15.77 -1.21 -16.84
C GLY A 104 15.54 -1.70 -15.42
N LYS A 105 14.85 -0.93 -14.57
CA LYS A 105 14.45 -1.37 -13.23
C LYS A 105 13.16 -2.19 -13.29
N HIS A 106 13.09 -3.21 -12.46
CA HIS A 106 11.88 -4.01 -12.25
C HIS A 106 10.94 -3.26 -11.29
N VAL A 107 9.72 -3.02 -11.74
CA VAL A 107 8.68 -2.35 -10.94
C VAL A 107 7.68 -3.38 -10.46
N VAL A 108 7.47 -3.43 -9.15
CA VAL A 108 6.66 -4.46 -8.50
C VAL A 108 5.66 -3.80 -7.54
N LEU A 109 4.44 -4.28 -7.49
CA LEU A 109 3.48 -3.90 -6.46
C LEU A 109 3.49 -4.92 -5.32
N ALA A 110 3.56 -4.44 -4.07
CA ALA A 110 3.48 -5.23 -2.85
C ALA A 110 2.52 -4.56 -1.86
N SER A 111 1.23 -4.92 -1.90
CA SER A 111 0.19 -4.21 -1.17
C SER A 111 -0.63 -5.12 -0.25
N ALA A 112 -0.91 -4.67 0.98
CA ALA A 112 -1.83 -5.36 1.88
C ALA A 112 -3.29 -5.40 1.38
N LYS A 113 -3.60 -4.62 0.33
CA LYS A 113 -4.90 -4.70 -0.35
C LYS A 113 -5.03 -6.05 -1.11
N PRO A 114 -6.24 -6.67 -1.17
CA PRO A 114 -6.44 -7.88 -1.95
C PRO A 114 -5.99 -7.73 -3.41
N GLU A 115 -5.23 -8.70 -3.91
CA GLU A 115 -4.60 -8.66 -5.25
C GLU A 115 -5.62 -8.39 -6.37
N TYR A 116 -6.83 -8.93 -6.24
CA TYR A 116 -7.93 -8.64 -7.16
C TYR A 116 -8.18 -7.13 -7.33
N PHE A 117 -8.24 -6.39 -6.22
CA PHE A 117 -8.43 -4.94 -6.26
C PHE A 117 -7.18 -4.21 -6.71
N CYS A 118 -5.98 -4.68 -6.35
CA CYS A 118 -4.73 -4.12 -6.84
C CYS A 118 -4.70 -4.11 -8.37
N ARG A 119 -4.95 -5.26 -9.00
CA ARG A 119 -4.99 -5.38 -10.47
C ARG A 119 -6.06 -4.50 -11.11
N LYS A 120 -7.27 -4.47 -10.51
CA LYS A 120 -8.38 -3.65 -11.00
C LYS A 120 -8.04 -2.16 -10.97
N ILE A 121 -7.43 -1.67 -9.88
CA ILE A 121 -7.05 -0.26 -9.69
C ILE A 121 -5.88 0.13 -10.62
N ILE A 122 -4.83 -0.68 -10.69
CA ILE A 122 -3.66 -0.44 -11.54
C ILE A 122 -4.07 -0.38 -13.02
N LYS A 123 -4.99 -1.27 -13.45
CA LYS A 123 -5.58 -1.24 -14.80
C LYS A 123 -6.44 0.01 -15.02
N TYR A 124 -7.24 0.42 -14.05
CA TYR A 124 -8.07 1.62 -14.12
C TYR A 124 -7.23 2.89 -14.31
N PHE A 125 -6.05 2.96 -13.69
CA PHE A 125 -5.10 4.07 -13.89
C PHE A 125 -4.33 3.99 -15.20
N GLY A 126 -4.44 2.89 -15.95
CA GLY A 126 -3.71 2.70 -17.21
C GLY A 126 -2.20 2.56 -17.06
N VAL A 127 -1.74 2.01 -15.92
CA VAL A 127 -0.31 1.85 -15.61
C VAL A 127 0.13 0.39 -15.45
N GLU A 128 -0.76 -0.57 -15.73
CA GLU A 128 -0.51 -2.01 -15.58
C GLU A 128 0.74 -2.48 -16.33
N GLN A 129 0.96 -1.94 -17.53
CA GLN A 129 2.09 -2.27 -18.39
C GLN A 129 3.47 -1.90 -17.81
N TYR A 130 3.53 -1.12 -16.76
CA TYR A 130 4.79 -0.73 -16.11
C TYR A 130 5.18 -1.67 -14.97
N PHE A 131 4.28 -2.56 -14.54
CA PHE A 131 4.55 -3.50 -13.45
C PHE A 131 4.93 -4.88 -13.99
N ASP A 132 6.08 -5.41 -13.56
CA ASP A 132 6.49 -6.77 -13.83
C ASP A 132 5.70 -7.79 -13.00
N PHE A 133 5.31 -7.41 -11.78
CA PHE A 133 4.47 -8.22 -10.90
C PHE A 133 3.55 -7.33 -10.04
N ILE A 134 2.32 -7.79 -9.85
CA ILE A 134 1.32 -7.16 -8.97
C ILE A 134 0.95 -8.16 -7.89
N GLY A 135 1.50 -7.98 -6.68
CA GLY A 135 1.22 -8.79 -5.52
C GLY A 135 0.30 -8.07 -4.53
N GLY A 136 -0.61 -8.82 -3.96
CA GLY A 136 -1.56 -8.35 -2.96
C GLY A 136 -1.92 -9.42 -1.94
N SER A 137 -2.65 -9.03 -0.88
CA SER A 137 -3.22 -10.02 0.04
C SER A 137 -4.27 -10.88 -0.67
N ASP A 138 -4.69 -11.96 -0.03
CA ASP A 138 -5.84 -12.74 -0.50
C ASP A 138 -7.14 -12.31 0.20
N MET A 139 -8.27 -12.77 -0.31
CA MET A 139 -9.58 -12.46 0.27
C MET A 139 -9.88 -13.29 1.53
N GLU A 140 -9.09 -14.34 1.78
CA GLU A 140 -9.28 -15.28 2.89
C GLU A 140 -8.49 -14.85 4.15
N GLY A 141 -7.56 -13.91 4.01
CA GLY A 141 -6.74 -13.37 5.11
C GLY A 141 -5.46 -14.16 5.40
N LYS A 142 -5.07 -15.09 4.53
CA LYS A 142 -3.82 -15.87 4.71
C LYS A 142 -2.56 -15.02 4.53
N ARG A 143 -2.67 -13.92 3.77
CA ARG A 143 -1.60 -12.95 3.49
C ARG A 143 -1.93 -11.55 4.01
N ASP A 144 -2.70 -11.44 5.11
CA ASP A 144 -3.01 -10.15 5.75
C ASP A 144 -1.80 -9.56 6.48
N ASP A 145 -0.88 -10.42 6.92
CA ASP A 145 0.41 -9.98 7.47
C ASP A 145 1.33 -9.51 6.35
N LYS A 146 1.87 -8.32 6.49
CA LYS A 146 2.66 -7.66 5.45
C LYS A 146 4.01 -8.35 5.22
N THR A 147 4.58 -9.02 6.22
CA THR A 147 5.82 -9.81 6.10
C THR A 147 5.56 -11.07 5.29
N VAL A 148 4.44 -11.75 5.54
CA VAL A 148 4.00 -12.92 4.76
C VAL A 148 3.73 -12.53 3.30
N LEU A 149 3.05 -11.40 3.10
CA LEU A 149 2.80 -10.85 1.78
C LEU A 149 4.10 -10.55 1.03
N LEU A 150 5.07 -9.90 1.67
CA LEU A 150 6.33 -9.55 1.02
C LEU A 150 7.13 -10.82 0.66
N THR A 151 7.12 -11.84 1.52
CA THR A 151 7.70 -13.16 1.17
C THR A 151 7.06 -13.74 -0.10
N TYR A 152 5.72 -13.72 -0.18
CA TYR A 152 4.99 -14.15 -1.38
C TYR A 152 5.42 -13.37 -2.63
N VAL A 153 5.55 -12.05 -2.53
CA VAL A 153 5.99 -11.19 -3.65
C VAL A 153 7.41 -11.58 -4.08
N LEU A 154 8.34 -11.69 -3.13
CA LEU A 154 9.74 -12.04 -3.41
C LEU A 154 9.86 -13.39 -4.09
N ASP A 155 9.12 -14.41 -3.62
CA ASP A 155 9.10 -15.75 -4.24
C ASP A 155 8.64 -15.69 -5.71
N ASN A 156 7.67 -14.85 -6.03
CA ASN A 156 7.15 -14.72 -7.40
C ASN A 156 8.05 -13.91 -8.35
N ILE A 157 8.97 -13.11 -7.82
CA ILE A 157 9.96 -12.36 -8.63
C ILE A 157 11.35 -13.01 -8.62
N GLY A 158 11.47 -14.24 -8.13
CA GLY A 158 12.70 -15.02 -8.17
C GLY A 158 13.69 -14.76 -7.03
N ASN A 159 13.22 -14.23 -5.90
CA ASN A 159 14.01 -13.98 -4.69
C ASN A 159 15.32 -13.23 -4.96
N PRO A 160 15.29 -12.04 -5.56
CA PRO A 160 16.50 -11.25 -5.77
C PRO A 160 17.16 -10.89 -4.44
N ARG A 161 18.48 -10.66 -4.47
CA ARG A 161 19.22 -10.26 -3.26
C ARG A 161 18.63 -8.98 -2.67
N SER A 162 18.52 -8.90 -1.34
CA SER A 162 17.92 -7.76 -0.65
C SER A 162 18.60 -6.42 -0.92
N ASP A 163 19.93 -6.42 -1.17
CA ASP A 163 20.70 -5.23 -1.53
C ASP A 163 20.41 -4.70 -2.95
N LYS A 164 19.61 -5.43 -3.74
CA LYS A 164 19.12 -5.04 -5.06
C LYS A 164 17.68 -4.52 -5.05
N ILE A 165 17.04 -4.51 -3.88
CA ILE A 165 15.64 -4.20 -3.72
C ILE A 165 15.48 -2.94 -2.85
N VAL A 166 14.51 -2.11 -3.19
CA VAL A 166 14.00 -1.05 -2.31
C VAL A 166 12.49 -1.13 -2.21
N MET A 167 11.94 -1.02 -1.00
CA MET A 167 10.52 -0.88 -0.76
C MET A 167 10.16 0.60 -0.65
N ILE A 168 9.02 0.99 -1.21
CA ILE A 168 8.43 2.33 -1.07
C ILE A 168 7.06 2.17 -0.43
N GLY A 169 6.84 2.81 0.69
CA GLY A 169 5.59 2.74 1.41
C GLY A 169 5.38 3.94 2.32
N ASP A 170 4.14 4.19 2.70
CA ASP A 170 3.74 5.39 3.44
C ASP A 170 3.43 5.14 4.92
N ARG A 171 3.47 3.88 5.36
CA ARG A 171 3.17 3.52 6.75
C ARG A 171 4.33 2.76 7.38
N LYS A 172 4.42 2.80 8.71
CA LYS A 172 5.41 2.04 9.49
C LYS A 172 5.44 0.55 9.13
N PHE A 173 4.30 -0.03 8.79
CA PHE A 173 4.18 -1.44 8.39
C PHE A 173 4.98 -1.77 7.13
N ASP A 174 5.16 -0.81 6.21
CA ASP A 174 6.02 -0.95 5.02
C ASP A 174 7.48 -1.01 5.41
N VAL A 175 7.90 -0.12 6.32
CA VAL A 175 9.27 -0.06 6.85
C VAL A 175 9.60 -1.34 7.59
N GLU A 176 8.74 -1.74 8.54
CA GLU A 176 8.93 -2.94 9.37
C GLU A 176 9.04 -4.21 8.50
N CYS A 177 8.14 -4.39 7.52
CA CYS A 177 8.18 -5.57 6.68
C CYS A 177 9.39 -5.59 5.73
N ALA A 178 9.84 -4.45 5.20
CA ALA A 178 11.04 -4.34 4.39
C ALA A 178 12.28 -4.73 5.22
N HIS A 179 12.42 -4.16 6.42
CA HIS A 179 13.54 -4.45 7.31
C HIS A 179 13.58 -5.91 7.78
N ASN A 180 12.43 -6.55 8.01
CA ASN A 180 12.35 -7.99 8.32
C ASN A 180 12.92 -8.87 7.20
N HIS A 181 12.98 -8.35 5.96
CA HIS A 181 13.59 -9.01 4.81
C HIS A 181 14.99 -8.47 4.46
N GLY A 182 15.56 -7.58 5.29
CA GLY A 182 16.85 -6.93 5.01
C GLY A 182 16.82 -5.98 3.81
N ILE A 183 15.64 -5.46 3.46
CA ILE A 183 15.40 -4.56 2.33
C ILE A 183 15.32 -3.13 2.85
N LYS A 184 15.96 -2.19 2.16
CA LYS A 184 15.83 -0.75 2.46
C LYS A 184 14.42 -0.25 2.15
N CYS A 185 13.93 0.71 2.96
CA CYS A 185 12.63 1.33 2.76
C CYS A 185 12.75 2.85 2.57
N ILE A 186 12.11 3.37 1.53
CA ILE A 186 11.87 4.80 1.35
C ILE A 186 10.45 5.10 1.85
N GLY A 187 10.35 5.91 2.89
CA GLY A 187 9.07 6.37 3.42
C GLY A 187 8.44 7.43 2.53
N ALA A 188 7.27 7.16 1.98
CA ALA A 188 6.48 8.10 1.18
C ALA A 188 5.66 9.02 2.09
N LYS A 189 6.24 10.16 2.50
CA LYS A 189 5.61 11.06 3.46
C LYS A 189 4.40 11.81 2.88
N TYR A 190 4.24 11.84 1.59
CA TYR A 190 3.07 12.41 0.91
C TYR A 190 1.80 11.54 1.05
N GLY A 191 1.94 10.33 1.61
CA GLY A 191 0.83 9.40 1.86
C GLY A 191 0.09 9.65 3.17
N PHE A 192 -0.25 8.59 3.88
CA PHE A 192 -1.09 8.62 5.08
C PHE A 192 -0.33 8.49 6.40
N SER A 193 1.01 8.57 6.39
CA SER A 193 1.79 8.59 7.64
C SER A 193 1.49 9.82 8.47
N GLU A 194 1.40 9.66 9.79
CA GLU A 194 1.12 10.74 10.72
C GLU A 194 2.40 11.17 11.45
N GLY A 195 2.63 12.48 11.50
CA GLY A 195 3.77 13.06 12.23
C GLY A 195 5.12 12.45 11.82
N ASP A 196 5.84 11.88 12.79
CA ASP A 196 7.15 11.23 12.60
C ASP A 196 7.05 9.70 12.45
N GLU A 197 5.89 9.14 12.09
CA GLU A 197 5.66 7.68 12.01
C GLU A 197 6.77 6.95 11.23
N LEU A 198 7.08 7.42 10.02
CA LEU A 198 8.09 6.81 9.15
C LEU A 198 9.51 6.90 9.72
N LYS A 199 9.85 8.05 10.29
CA LYS A 199 11.14 8.27 10.95
C LYS A 199 11.29 7.38 12.18
N ASN A 200 10.25 7.31 13.00
CA ASN A 200 10.24 6.47 14.21
C ASN A 200 10.29 4.98 13.88
N ALA A 201 9.74 4.56 12.73
CA ALA A 201 9.87 3.20 12.21
C ALA A 201 11.26 2.91 11.61
N GLY A 202 12.11 3.94 11.45
CA GLY A 202 13.47 3.80 10.94
C GLY A 202 13.57 3.75 9.42
N ALA A 203 12.63 4.37 8.67
CA ALA A 203 12.76 4.46 7.22
C ALA A 203 14.16 4.97 6.81
N ASP A 204 14.82 4.26 5.91
CA ASP A 204 16.20 4.59 5.48
C ASP A 204 16.28 5.95 4.79
N LEU A 205 15.24 6.30 4.04
CA LEU A 205 15.09 7.57 3.34
C LEU A 205 13.63 8.04 3.45
N ILE A 206 13.41 9.34 3.29
CA ILE A 206 12.07 9.96 3.27
C ILE A 206 11.91 10.75 1.99
N ALA A 207 10.82 10.52 1.28
CA ALA A 207 10.40 11.29 0.12
C ALA A 207 9.15 12.11 0.50
N ASP A 208 9.24 13.42 0.44
CA ASP A 208 8.10 14.31 0.71
C ASP A 208 7.14 14.39 -0.48
N THR A 209 7.61 14.05 -1.68
CA THR A 209 6.85 14.08 -2.93
C THR A 209 7.23 12.92 -3.86
N VAL A 210 6.39 12.66 -4.88
CA VAL A 210 6.72 11.70 -5.96
C VAL A 210 7.95 12.17 -6.76
N GLU A 211 8.17 13.48 -6.88
CA GLU A 211 9.35 14.04 -7.54
C GLU A 211 10.64 13.76 -6.74
N ASP A 212 10.57 13.71 -5.41
CA ASP A 212 11.71 13.32 -4.59
C ASP A 212 12.06 11.83 -4.80
N LEU A 213 11.05 10.94 -4.89
CA LEU A 213 11.29 9.54 -5.28
C LEU A 213 11.99 9.47 -6.64
N ARG A 214 11.55 10.27 -7.61
CA ARG A 214 12.17 10.33 -8.93
C ARG A 214 13.66 10.67 -8.85
N LYS A 215 14.00 11.72 -8.12
CA LYS A 215 15.41 12.16 -7.94
C LYS A 215 16.28 11.12 -7.22
N MET A 216 15.67 10.36 -6.30
CA MET A 216 16.38 9.32 -5.55
C MET A 216 16.67 8.10 -6.43
N LEU A 217 15.73 7.71 -7.30
CA LEU A 217 15.75 6.44 -8.02
C LEU A 217 16.31 6.54 -9.44
N LEU A 218 16.23 7.72 -10.05
CA LEU A 218 16.66 8.04 -11.42
C LEU A 218 17.71 9.16 -11.44
#